data_c5eb137c3f85f2c859e99462b00dd2d2
#
_entry.id   c5eb137c3f85f2c859e99462b00dd2d2
#
_cell.length_a   1.000
_cell.length_b   1.000
_cell.length_c   1.000
_cell.angle_alpha   90.00
_cell.angle_beta   90.00
_cell.angle_gamma   90.00
#
_symmetry.space_group_name_H-M   'P 1'
#
loop_
_entity.id
_entity.type
_entity.pdbx_description
1 polymer ?
#
loop_
_entity_poly.entity_id
_entity_poly.type
_entity_poly.pdbx_seq_one_letter_code
_entity_poly.pdbx_strand_id
1 'polypeptide(L)'
;MSWADFRKAAPALARKAEQLFDKTGVVLLGTVRKVGSPRISPVEPLIFAGELYVGMMWKSLKAADLLRDPRCTVHSAIRDRMAKDGEFKLHGRVRYIEDSAERKRYGQALYKKIGWNPEGMKYHLFAVDVTSAGLFVNKSNYRMMHRWRAGGKTEQIKQTMEE
;
A
#
# COMPACT_ATOMS: atom_id res chain seq x y z
N MET A 1 -3.72 -5.18 -10.85
CA MET A 1 -5.18 -4.95 -10.74
C MET A 1 -5.44 -3.82 -9.77
N SER A 2 -6.55 -3.10 -9.96
CA SER A 2 -6.95 -1.98 -9.10
C SER A 2 -7.21 -2.42 -7.65
N TRP A 3 -7.30 -1.46 -6.74
CA TRP A 3 -7.70 -1.76 -5.35
C TRP A 3 -9.12 -2.32 -5.27
N ALA A 4 -10.05 -1.84 -6.11
CA ALA A 4 -11.41 -2.36 -6.17
C ALA A 4 -11.45 -3.83 -6.58
N ASP A 5 -10.63 -4.24 -7.55
CA ASP A 5 -10.54 -5.64 -7.99
C ASP A 5 -9.90 -6.52 -6.91
N PHE A 6 -8.84 -6.03 -6.26
CA PHE A 6 -8.24 -6.71 -5.11
C PHE A 6 -9.25 -6.90 -3.98
N ARG A 7 -10.04 -5.85 -3.67
CA ARG A 7 -11.10 -5.93 -2.65
C ARG A 7 -12.18 -6.97 -2.99
N LYS A 8 -12.54 -7.12 -4.27
CA LYS A 8 -13.46 -8.18 -4.72
C LYS A 8 -12.85 -9.56 -4.59
N ALA A 9 -11.58 -9.71 -4.97
CA ALA A 9 -10.88 -11.00 -4.97
C ALA A 9 -10.48 -11.49 -3.58
N ALA A 10 -10.12 -10.59 -2.66
CA ALA A 10 -9.65 -10.89 -1.32
C ALA A 10 -10.23 -9.92 -0.27
N PRO A 11 -11.56 -9.91 -0.05
CA PRO A 11 -12.26 -8.88 0.72
C PRO A 11 -11.78 -8.77 2.18
N ALA A 12 -11.45 -9.89 2.82
CA ALA A 12 -10.95 -9.91 4.20
C ALA A 12 -9.56 -9.26 4.31
N LEU A 13 -8.67 -9.54 3.35
CA LEU A 13 -7.33 -8.94 3.31
C LEU A 13 -7.40 -7.43 3.03
N ALA A 14 -8.20 -7.02 2.05
CA ALA A 14 -8.38 -5.62 1.71
C ALA A 14 -8.93 -4.80 2.89
N ARG A 15 -9.98 -5.31 3.55
CA ARG A 15 -10.57 -4.67 4.75
C ARG A 15 -9.53 -4.52 5.87
N LYS A 16 -8.73 -5.56 6.10
CA LYS A 16 -7.70 -5.51 7.14
C LYS A 16 -6.59 -4.52 6.80
N ALA A 17 -6.18 -4.45 5.54
CA ALA A 17 -5.23 -3.46 5.05
C ALA A 17 -5.73 -2.03 5.29
N GLU A 18 -6.97 -1.74 4.90
CA GLU A 18 -7.60 -0.42 5.10
C GLU A 18 -7.60 -0.01 6.57
N GLN A 19 -7.99 -0.91 7.47
CA GLN A 19 -7.96 -0.66 8.93
C GLN A 19 -6.54 -0.35 9.43
N LEU A 20 -5.52 -1.08 8.95
CA LEU A 20 -4.13 -0.86 9.36
C LEU A 20 -3.59 0.46 8.80
N PHE A 21 -3.92 0.81 7.55
CA PHE A 21 -3.50 2.06 6.91
C PHE A 21 -4.14 3.28 7.61
N ASP A 22 -5.43 3.20 7.91
CA ASP A 22 -6.14 4.30 8.59
C ASP A 22 -5.68 4.46 10.03
N LYS A 23 -5.29 3.39 10.71
CA LYS A 23 -4.83 3.42 12.11
C LYS A 23 -3.54 4.21 12.30
N THR A 24 -2.67 4.23 11.30
CA THR A 24 -1.36 4.92 11.34
C THR A 24 -1.31 6.16 10.47
N GLY A 25 -2.17 6.26 9.45
CA GLY A 25 -2.15 7.32 8.44
C GLY A 25 -0.97 7.24 7.48
N VAL A 26 -0.03 6.32 7.70
CA VAL A 26 1.16 6.13 6.86
C VAL A 26 1.41 4.65 6.58
N VAL A 27 2.04 4.38 5.44
CA VAL A 27 2.58 3.07 5.06
C VAL A 27 4.06 3.20 4.71
N LEU A 28 4.77 2.09 4.74
CA LEU A 28 6.14 2.00 4.25
C LEU A 28 6.10 1.57 2.78
N LEU A 29 6.64 2.41 1.92
CA LEU A 29 6.76 2.15 0.48
C LEU A 29 8.17 1.70 0.17
N GLY A 30 8.30 0.48 -0.33
CA GLY A 30 9.55 -0.07 -0.88
C GLY A 30 9.64 0.22 -2.37
N THR A 31 10.79 0.78 -2.82
CA THR A 31 11.12 1.06 -4.23
C THR A 31 12.51 0.50 -4.56
N VAL A 32 12.84 0.40 -5.84
CA VAL A 32 14.12 -0.10 -6.32
C VAL A 32 14.98 1.07 -6.79
N ARG A 33 16.13 1.28 -6.16
CA ARG A 33 17.11 2.31 -6.56
C ARG A 33 17.73 1.97 -7.92
N LYS A 34 18.35 2.98 -8.57
CA LYS A 34 19.06 2.82 -9.84
C LYS A 34 20.14 1.71 -9.78
N VAL A 35 20.77 1.55 -8.64
CA VAL A 35 21.81 0.53 -8.40
C VAL A 35 21.24 -0.85 -8.00
N GLY A 36 19.90 -1.02 -8.03
CA GLY A 36 19.25 -2.28 -7.71
C GLY A 36 18.95 -2.50 -6.22
N SER A 37 19.53 -1.71 -5.32
CA SER A 37 19.26 -1.84 -3.89
C SER A 37 17.87 -1.32 -3.50
N PRO A 38 17.23 -1.85 -2.44
CA PRO A 38 15.93 -1.38 -1.99
C PRO A 38 16.03 0.02 -1.33
N ARG A 39 14.94 0.78 -1.44
CA ARG A 39 14.67 1.99 -0.64
C ARG A 39 13.36 1.79 0.07
N ILE A 40 13.28 2.18 1.33
CA ILE A 40 12.04 2.22 2.11
C ILE A 40 11.77 3.67 2.50
N SER A 41 10.54 4.12 2.32
CA SER A 41 10.11 5.49 2.67
C SER A 41 8.71 5.49 3.23
N PRO A 42 8.40 6.27 4.27
CA PRO A 42 7.02 6.49 4.70
C PRO A 42 6.30 7.33 3.63
N VAL A 43 5.03 6.98 3.38
CA VAL A 43 4.12 7.73 2.51
C VAL A 43 2.70 7.65 3.07
N GLU A 44 1.88 8.66 2.76
CA GLU A 44 0.45 8.65 3.09
C GLU A 44 -0.31 7.91 1.99
N PRO A 45 -1.03 6.82 2.31
CA PRO A 45 -1.86 6.13 1.35
C PRO A 45 -3.25 6.78 1.29
N LEU A 46 -3.83 6.87 0.10
CA LEU A 46 -5.23 7.23 -0.08
C LEU A 46 -5.93 6.18 -0.93
N ILE A 47 -6.92 5.50 -0.35
CA ILE A 47 -7.81 4.62 -1.10
C ILE A 47 -9.05 5.43 -1.46
N PHE A 48 -9.23 5.67 -2.76
CA PHE A 48 -10.29 6.49 -3.30
C PHE A 48 -10.67 6.01 -4.70
N ALA A 49 -11.95 6.06 -5.03
CA ALA A 49 -12.49 5.68 -6.34
C ALA A 49 -11.99 4.33 -6.88
N GLY A 50 -11.75 3.36 -5.98
CA GLY A 50 -11.30 2.01 -6.34
C GLY A 50 -9.80 1.87 -6.59
N GLU A 51 -9.01 2.89 -6.33
CA GLU A 51 -7.55 2.89 -6.48
C GLU A 51 -6.85 3.12 -5.13
N LEU A 52 -5.63 2.61 -5.00
CA LEU A 52 -4.70 2.94 -3.91
C LEU A 52 -3.68 3.95 -4.45
N TYR A 53 -3.81 5.19 -4.02
CA TYR A 53 -2.91 6.27 -4.42
C TYR A 53 -1.78 6.50 -3.41
N VAL A 54 -0.61 6.91 -3.92
CA VAL A 54 0.51 7.45 -3.16
C VAL A 54 0.99 8.74 -3.83
N GLY A 55 0.88 9.84 -3.09
CA GLY A 55 1.40 11.15 -3.49
C GLY A 55 2.82 11.38 -2.98
N MET A 56 3.64 12.09 -3.75
CA MET A 56 5.04 12.32 -3.41
C MET A 56 5.49 13.72 -3.81
N MET A 57 6.37 14.29 -3.00
CA MET A 57 6.99 15.57 -3.30
C MET A 57 7.69 15.54 -4.66
N TRP A 58 7.62 16.68 -5.36
CA TRP A 58 8.29 16.87 -6.64
C TRP A 58 9.79 16.57 -6.53
N LYS A 59 10.33 15.82 -7.49
CA LYS A 59 11.73 15.37 -7.55
C LYS A 59 12.21 14.52 -6.37
N SER A 60 11.31 13.93 -5.58
CA SER A 60 11.74 13.00 -4.52
C SER A 60 12.41 11.76 -5.09
N LEU A 61 13.40 11.22 -4.37
CA LEU A 61 14.16 10.04 -4.82
C LEU A 61 13.27 8.79 -5.02
N LYS A 62 12.27 8.60 -4.16
CA LYS A 62 11.32 7.50 -4.30
C LYS A 62 10.44 7.64 -5.55
N ALA A 63 10.08 8.87 -5.93
CA ALA A 63 9.36 9.11 -7.19
C ALA A 63 10.25 8.84 -8.41
N ALA A 64 11.51 9.27 -8.37
CA ALA A 64 12.47 8.95 -9.42
C ALA A 64 12.71 7.43 -9.58
N ASP A 65 12.74 6.69 -8.47
CA ASP A 65 12.81 5.23 -8.49
C ASP A 65 11.60 4.63 -9.22
N LEU A 66 10.37 5.05 -8.87
CA LEU A 66 9.13 4.52 -9.44
C LEU A 66 8.91 4.89 -10.91
N LEU A 67 9.36 6.07 -11.33
CA LEU A 67 9.32 6.47 -12.74
C LEU A 67 10.25 5.60 -13.61
N ARG A 68 11.35 5.10 -13.05
CA ARG A 68 12.30 4.22 -13.72
C ARG A 68 11.87 2.75 -13.61
N ASP A 69 11.51 2.30 -12.43
CA ASP A 69 11.11 0.93 -12.13
C ASP A 69 9.80 0.95 -11.33
N PRO A 70 8.68 0.64 -11.96
CA PRO A 70 7.36 0.77 -11.31
C PRO A 70 7.07 -0.29 -10.25
N ARG A 71 7.96 -1.25 -10.00
CA ARG A 71 7.79 -2.26 -8.96
C ARG A 71 7.82 -1.62 -7.59
N CYS A 72 6.87 -2.01 -6.74
CA CYS A 72 6.82 -1.52 -5.37
C CYS A 72 6.30 -2.58 -4.39
N THR A 73 6.59 -2.33 -3.13
CA THR A 73 5.99 -3.01 -1.99
C THR A 73 5.39 -1.96 -1.08
N VAL A 74 4.16 -2.19 -0.63
CA VAL A 74 3.53 -1.37 0.42
C VAL A 74 3.36 -2.23 1.65
N HIS A 75 3.82 -1.73 2.80
CA HIS A 75 3.77 -2.41 4.07
C HIS A 75 3.07 -1.54 5.11
N SER A 76 2.15 -2.10 5.90
CA SER A 76 1.52 -1.37 7.01
C SER A 76 2.58 -0.99 8.06
N ALA A 77 2.49 0.20 8.63
CA ALA A 77 3.35 0.56 9.75
C ALA A 77 2.97 -0.27 10.99
N ILE A 78 3.98 -0.85 11.65
CA ILE A 78 3.81 -1.65 12.86
C ILE A 78 3.94 -0.73 14.08
N ARG A 79 2.98 -0.82 15.00
CA ARG A 79 2.91 0.06 16.19
C ARG A 79 3.52 -0.57 17.45
N ASP A 80 3.62 -1.88 17.49
CA ASP A 80 4.20 -2.62 18.62
C ASP A 80 5.00 -3.82 18.12
N ARG A 81 5.97 -4.26 18.92
CA ARG A 81 6.88 -5.35 18.54
C ARG A 81 6.20 -6.70 18.33
N MET A 82 5.02 -6.91 18.88
CA MET A 82 4.26 -8.17 18.75
C MET A 82 3.34 -8.16 17.55
N ALA A 83 3.22 -7.02 16.83
CA ALA A 83 2.31 -6.84 15.70
C ALA A 83 0.89 -7.36 16.01
N LYS A 84 0.35 -7.01 17.20
CA LYS A 84 -0.95 -7.51 17.70
C LYS A 84 -2.09 -7.22 16.74
N ASP A 85 -2.02 -6.09 16.04
CA ASP A 85 -3.00 -5.70 15.03
C ASP A 85 -2.86 -6.47 13.71
N GLY A 86 -1.76 -7.18 13.55
CA GLY A 86 -1.35 -7.81 12.31
C GLY A 86 -0.38 -6.94 11.50
N GLU A 87 0.22 -7.56 10.52
CA GLU A 87 1.20 -6.99 9.59
C GLU A 87 0.72 -7.29 8.17
N PHE A 88 0.38 -6.25 7.43
CA PHE A 88 -0.07 -6.37 6.04
C PHE A 88 1.00 -5.88 5.09
N LYS A 89 1.21 -6.62 4.01
CA LYS A 89 2.05 -6.20 2.88
C LYS A 89 1.40 -6.54 1.56
N LEU A 90 1.66 -5.74 0.56
CA LEU A 90 1.35 -6.06 -0.82
C LEU A 90 2.57 -5.78 -1.71
N HIS A 91 2.61 -6.48 -2.84
CA HIS A 91 3.51 -6.20 -3.94
C HIS A 91 2.69 -5.75 -5.13
N GLY A 92 3.25 -4.86 -5.93
CA GLY A 92 2.56 -4.32 -7.08
C GLY A 92 3.46 -3.56 -8.02
N ARG A 93 2.81 -2.90 -8.96
CA ARG A 93 3.44 -1.95 -9.88
C ARG A 93 2.64 -0.66 -9.84
N VAL A 94 3.31 0.47 -9.96
CA VAL A 94 2.63 1.76 -10.01
C VAL A 94 2.33 2.20 -11.44
N ARG A 95 1.22 2.92 -11.59
CA ARG A 95 0.90 3.74 -12.76
C ARG A 95 1.09 5.20 -12.38
N TYR A 96 1.83 5.95 -13.18
CA TYR A 96 1.93 7.40 -13.00
C TYR A 96 0.65 8.08 -13.47
N ILE A 97 0.11 8.99 -12.67
CA ILE A 97 -1.15 9.69 -12.96
C ILE A 97 -0.84 11.07 -13.51
N GLU A 98 -1.11 11.26 -14.79
CA GLU A 98 -0.96 12.54 -15.49
C GLU A 98 -2.29 13.27 -15.69
N ASP A 99 -3.41 12.51 -15.74
CA ASP A 99 -4.73 13.06 -16.00
C ASP A 99 -5.12 14.11 -14.96
N SER A 100 -5.37 15.32 -15.44
CA SER A 100 -5.65 16.49 -14.60
C SER A 100 -6.95 16.35 -13.81
N ALA A 101 -7.96 15.70 -14.39
CA ALA A 101 -9.25 15.49 -13.72
C ALA A 101 -9.11 14.46 -12.60
N GLU A 102 -8.34 13.39 -12.81
CA GLU A 102 -8.03 12.39 -11.78
C GLU A 102 -7.22 13.01 -10.64
N ARG A 103 -6.19 13.80 -10.95
CA ARG A 103 -5.38 14.55 -9.97
C ARG A 103 -6.23 15.52 -9.14
N LYS A 104 -7.18 16.21 -9.76
CA LYS A 104 -8.11 17.11 -9.05
C LYS A 104 -9.01 16.33 -8.10
N ARG A 105 -9.59 15.21 -8.53
CA ARG A 105 -10.41 14.34 -7.67
C ARG A 105 -9.61 13.79 -6.50
N TYR A 106 -8.35 13.34 -6.75
CA TYR A 106 -7.43 12.93 -5.69
C TYR A 106 -7.20 14.04 -4.66
N GLY A 107 -6.88 15.27 -5.10
CA GLY A 107 -6.67 16.41 -4.20
C GLY A 107 -7.88 16.72 -3.33
N GLN A 108 -9.08 16.69 -3.90
CA GLN A 108 -10.35 16.86 -3.17
C GLN A 108 -10.59 15.73 -2.14
N ALA A 109 -10.31 14.48 -2.50
CA ALA A 109 -10.45 13.35 -1.60
C ALA A 109 -9.41 13.41 -0.45
N LEU A 110 -8.18 13.80 -0.77
CA LEU A 110 -7.13 14.01 0.22
C LEU A 110 -7.49 15.12 1.20
N TYR A 111 -8.02 16.24 0.70
CA TYR A 111 -8.51 17.34 1.55
C TYR A 111 -9.58 16.87 2.53
N LYS A 112 -10.54 16.07 2.07
CA LYS A 112 -11.59 15.50 2.95
C LYS A 112 -11.00 14.59 4.04
N LYS A 113 -9.90 13.87 3.72
CA LYS A 113 -9.28 12.93 4.65
C LYS A 113 -8.38 13.62 5.69
N ILE A 114 -7.56 14.57 5.27
CA ILE A 114 -6.50 15.16 6.12
C ILE A 114 -6.49 16.69 6.15
N GLY A 115 -7.42 17.36 5.49
CA GLY A 115 -7.49 18.83 5.47
C GLY A 115 -6.44 19.51 4.58
N TRP A 116 -5.73 18.75 3.72
CA TRP A 116 -4.69 19.29 2.86
C TRP A 116 -4.92 18.91 1.38
N ASN A 117 -4.71 19.87 0.46
CA ASN A 117 -4.87 19.68 -0.98
C ASN A 117 -3.61 20.16 -1.72
N PRO A 118 -2.98 19.34 -2.57
CA PRO A 118 -1.82 19.70 -3.36
C PRO A 118 -2.16 20.54 -4.63
N GLU A 119 -3.38 21.05 -4.77
CA GLU A 119 -3.80 21.84 -5.93
C GLU A 119 -2.85 23.02 -6.15
N GLY A 120 -2.43 23.25 -7.39
CA GLY A 120 -1.45 24.29 -7.74
C GLY A 120 0.01 23.93 -7.46
N MET A 121 0.28 22.84 -6.77
CA MET A 121 1.65 22.38 -6.49
C MET A 121 2.14 21.37 -7.54
N LYS A 122 3.46 21.32 -7.73
CA LYS A 122 4.10 20.20 -8.46
C LYS A 122 4.33 19.04 -7.50
N TYR A 123 3.77 17.88 -7.83
CA TYR A 123 3.95 16.64 -7.09
C TYR A 123 3.82 15.43 -8.01
N HIS A 124 4.33 14.30 -7.59
CA HIS A 124 4.13 13.03 -8.27
C HIS A 124 2.94 12.30 -7.66
N LEU A 125 2.10 11.73 -8.51
CA LEU A 125 0.97 10.90 -8.10
C LEU A 125 1.05 9.55 -8.81
N PHE A 126 0.92 8.48 -8.05
CA PHE A 126 0.90 7.11 -8.56
C PHE A 126 -0.32 6.37 -8.01
N ALA A 127 -0.91 5.50 -8.83
CA ALA A 127 -1.83 4.47 -8.40
C ALA A 127 -1.12 3.12 -8.36
N VAL A 128 -1.40 2.32 -7.35
CA VAL A 128 -0.76 1.01 -7.13
C VAL A 128 -1.65 -0.10 -7.66
N ASP A 129 -1.18 -0.80 -8.69
CA ASP A 129 -1.76 -2.04 -9.18
C ASP A 129 -1.25 -3.22 -8.37
N VAL A 130 -2.15 -3.89 -7.64
CA VAL A 130 -1.81 -5.00 -6.74
C VAL A 130 -1.60 -6.30 -7.51
N THR A 131 -0.49 -7.00 -7.24
CA THR A 131 -0.17 -8.31 -7.82
C THR A 131 -0.22 -9.44 -6.81
N SER A 132 0.12 -9.15 -5.55
CA SER A 132 -0.02 -10.09 -4.43
C SER A 132 -0.13 -9.37 -3.11
N ALA A 133 -0.70 -10.03 -2.11
CA ALA A 133 -0.82 -9.49 -0.77
C ALA A 133 -0.62 -10.59 0.29
N GLY A 134 -0.19 -10.19 1.47
CA GLY A 134 -0.05 -11.05 2.63
C GLY A 134 -0.45 -10.34 3.91
N LEU A 135 -1.03 -11.11 4.82
CA LEU A 135 -1.31 -10.68 6.18
C LEU A 135 -0.72 -11.68 7.15
N PHE A 136 0.09 -11.20 8.07
CA PHE A 136 0.60 -11.98 9.18
C PHE A 136 -0.11 -11.54 10.47
N VAL A 137 -0.59 -12.49 11.24
CA VAL A 137 -1.24 -12.25 12.54
C VAL A 137 -0.59 -13.12 13.59
N ASN A 138 -0.04 -12.51 14.62
CA ASN A 138 0.53 -13.21 15.76
C ASN A 138 -0.55 -13.43 16.81
N LYS A 139 -0.71 -14.67 17.26
CA LYS A 139 -1.59 -15.09 18.36
C LYS A 139 -0.77 -15.70 19.46
N SER A 140 -1.34 -15.89 20.66
CA SER A 140 -0.61 -16.44 21.81
C SER A 140 0.03 -17.81 21.52
N ASN A 141 -0.66 -18.68 20.79
CA ASN A 141 -0.23 -20.08 20.60
C ASN A 141 0.09 -20.45 19.15
N TYR A 142 -0.14 -19.52 18.19
CA TYR A 142 0.10 -19.78 16.78
C TYR A 142 0.27 -18.50 15.99
N ARG A 143 0.85 -18.63 14.81
CA ARG A 143 0.93 -17.59 13.79
C ARG A 143 0.01 -17.93 12.63
N MET A 144 -0.72 -16.94 12.12
CA MET A 144 -1.54 -17.10 10.94
C MET A 144 -1.00 -16.23 9.81
N MET A 145 -0.72 -16.84 8.68
CA MET A 145 -0.38 -16.14 7.45
C MET A 145 -1.51 -16.31 6.44
N HIS A 146 -1.95 -15.20 5.87
CA HIS A 146 -2.83 -15.19 4.72
C HIS A 146 -2.02 -14.73 3.52
N ARG A 147 -2.10 -15.46 2.42
CA ARG A 147 -1.43 -15.12 1.16
C ARG A 147 -2.43 -15.09 0.03
N TRP A 148 -2.29 -14.12 -0.83
CA TRP A 148 -3.10 -13.99 -2.03
C TRP A 148 -2.23 -13.52 -3.20
N ARG A 149 -2.51 -14.03 -4.39
CA ARG A 149 -1.94 -13.58 -5.67
C ARG A 149 -3.06 -13.35 -6.67
N ALA A 150 -2.85 -12.40 -7.58
CA ALA A 150 -3.78 -12.10 -8.65
C ALA A 150 -4.12 -13.37 -9.46
N GLY A 151 -5.41 -13.59 -9.69
CA GLY A 151 -5.92 -14.81 -10.35
C GLY A 151 -6.06 -16.04 -9.44
N GLY A 152 -5.60 -15.98 -8.18
CA GLY A 152 -5.70 -17.07 -7.20
C GLY A 152 -6.69 -16.82 -6.07
N LYS A 153 -6.87 -17.85 -5.25
CA LYS A 153 -7.63 -17.76 -3.98
C LYS A 153 -6.70 -17.35 -2.85
N THR A 154 -7.28 -16.84 -1.77
CA THR A 154 -6.53 -16.60 -0.53
C THR A 154 -6.20 -17.92 0.15
N GLU A 155 -4.92 -18.15 0.39
CA GLU A 155 -4.40 -19.29 1.17
C GLU A 155 -4.23 -18.86 2.62
N GLN A 156 -4.49 -19.78 3.55
CA GLN A 156 -4.27 -19.59 4.98
C GLN A 156 -3.28 -20.66 5.46
N ILE A 157 -2.22 -20.21 6.14
CA ILE A 157 -1.18 -21.08 6.71
C ILE A 157 -1.13 -20.80 8.20
N LYS A 158 -1.47 -21.83 8.99
CA LYS A 158 -1.35 -21.80 10.45
C LYS A 158 -0.03 -22.48 10.84
N GLN A 159 0.78 -21.80 11.61
CA GLN A 159 2.01 -22.35 12.19
C GLN A 159 1.87 -22.32 13.71
N THR A 160 1.85 -23.49 14.33
CA THR A 160 1.89 -23.60 15.79
C THR A 160 3.29 -23.19 16.27
N MET A 161 3.36 -22.44 17.35
CA MET A 161 4.65 -22.16 18.00
C MET A 161 4.98 -23.40 18.86
N GLU A 162 6.08 -24.05 18.55
CA GLU A 162 6.66 -25.04 19.45
C GLU A 162 7.21 -24.30 20.66
N GLU A 163 6.97 -24.83 21.86
CA GLU A 163 7.49 -24.30 23.13
C GLU A 163 9.00 -24.44 23.22
#